data_d266bb5115df7d1028179f59acf01c6a
#
_entry.id   d266bb5115df7d1028179f59acf01c6a
#
_cell.length_a   1.000
_cell.length_b   1.000
_cell.length_c   1.000
_cell.angle_alpha   90.00
_cell.angle_beta   90.00
_cell.angle_gamma   90.00
#
_symmetry.space_group_name_H-M   'P 1'
#
loop_
_entity.id
_entity.type
_entity.pdbx_description
1 polymer ?
#
loop_
_entity_poly.entity_id
_entity_poly.type
_entity_poly.pdbx_seq_one_letter_code
_entity_poly.pdbx_strand_id
1 'polypeptide(L)'
;MRLAAVAVLLAAATPAAAQPGGLRPSARRPNVVLIVADDLGQRDLGCYGSTFHRTPHLDALAKAGARFTDCSSSCPVCSPTRASILTGMYPQRFGVTDWLPGRPDRPDQMLRRPELTMQLPLQAMTLAERLRAQGYVTGHVGKWHLGGEGFGPEQQGFQVNVAGDHTGTPMSYFAPFANKKSRMRGLEDAPAGEYLTDRLTAEAERYIDRNKDRPFFLYLAHYAPHTPLRAPDDVVARYPSPPAHGRQSHAVYAAMLERLDASIGRIVAKLDELKLSDNTLVIFTSDNGGLATLEGMPFAPTINSPFREGKGYLYEGGLRIPLLMKWPGRVTPGSTPTFAACSIDLVPTVLAACGVAADQPFDGTSLLPLFRGQTPPARDLFWHYPHYANQGSRPGGAARSGPWKFVEFYETNRRELFDLSKDVSESRNLAADRPDVVRELAAKLAAWRTDVGARMPTPNPDYRPNPADGSGVYTLHARTAQVYGTMLRYEPLPHKETLGFWVRQDDHAEFPFTAGAAGEYRVEVLQGCGKGSGGAEVELAVGDSKLTFAVKDTGGFQAFEARDVGVLRVAAAGRHALTVRARTKPGPAVMDLRQVVLRPVR
;
A
#
# COMPACT_ATOMS: atom_id res chain seq x y z
N MET A 1 17.42 -51.64 79.12
CA MET A 1 17.39 -50.18 78.99
C MET A 1 17.81 -49.84 77.53
N ARG A 2 16.86 -49.52 76.69
CA ARG A 2 17.12 -49.05 75.32
C ARG A 2 16.59 -47.65 75.19
N LEU A 3 17.48 -46.69 74.92
CA LEU A 3 17.13 -45.33 74.63
C LEU A 3 16.65 -45.19 73.18
N ALA A 4 15.44 -44.63 73.00
CA ALA A 4 14.93 -44.26 71.68
C ALA A 4 15.33 -42.77 71.41
N ALA A 5 16.03 -42.57 70.29
CA ALA A 5 16.35 -41.23 69.80
C ALA A 5 15.21 -40.75 68.87
N VAL A 6 14.64 -39.62 69.20
CA VAL A 6 13.64 -38.93 68.37
C VAL A 6 14.37 -37.95 67.42
N ALA A 7 14.29 -38.21 66.13
CA ALA A 7 14.76 -37.30 65.10
C ALA A 7 13.68 -36.30 64.70
N VAL A 8 13.90 -35.03 64.96
CA VAL A 8 13.02 -33.95 64.47
C VAL A 8 13.46 -33.55 63.05
N LEU A 9 12.60 -33.82 62.05
CA LEU A 9 12.76 -33.34 60.68
C LEU A 9 12.23 -31.89 60.61
N LEU A 10 13.15 -30.94 60.44
CA LEU A 10 12.80 -29.59 60.00
C LEU A 10 12.54 -29.61 58.49
N ALA A 11 11.30 -29.44 58.06
CA ALA A 11 10.91 -29.20 56.66
C ALA A 11 11.23 -27.74 56.29
N ALA A 12 12.24 -27.52 55.47
CA ALA A 12 12.50 -26.23 54.85
C ALA A 12 11.46 -25.96 53.75
N ALA A 13 10.63 -24.93 53.97
CA ALA A 13 9.71 -24.44 52.97
C ALA A 13 10.48 -23.65 51.89
N THR A 14 10.58 -24.20 50.68
CA THR A 14 11.06 -23.48 49.49
C THR A 14 10.01 -22.46 49.07
N PRO A 15 10.39 -21.19 48.77
CA PRO A 15 9.43 -20.21 48.25
C PRO A 15 8.99 -20.66 46.86
N ALA A 16 7.68 -20.76 46.64
CA ALA A 16 7.08 -21.04 45.36
C ALA A 16 7.45 -19.89 44.40
N ALA A 17 8.17 -20.23 43.34
CA ALA A 17 8.42 -19.32 42.22
C ALA A 17 7.07 -18.90 41.62
N ALA A 18 6.85 -17.58 41.58
CA ALA A 18 5.67 -17.02 40.92
C ALA A 18 5.67 -17.43 39.45
N GLN A 19 4.71 -18.27 39.05
CA GLN A 19 4.47 -18.57 37.64
C GLN A 19 4.08 -17.28 36.91
N PRO A 20 4.63 -17.02 35.70
CA PRO A 20 4.19 -15.89 34.89
C PRO A 20 2.71 -16.03 34.60
N GLY A 21 1.95 -14.98 34.95
CA GLY A 21 0.49 -14.97 34.98
C GLY A 21 -0.14 -15.47 33.69
N GLY A 22 -0.67 -16.68 33.73
CA GLY A 22 -1.58 -17.19 32.74
C GLY A 22 -2.78 -16.25 32.63
N LEU A 23 -3.08 -15.80 31.40
CA LEU A 23 -4.24 -14.97 31.11
C LEU A 23 -5.51 -15.63 31.68
N ARG A 24 -6.11 -15.03 32.71
CA ARG A 24 -7.41 -15.50 33.22
C ARG A 24 -8.41 -15.40 32.06
N PRO A 25 -9.17 -16.44 31.70
CA PRO A 25 -10.24 -16.32 30.74
C PRO A 25 -11.18 -15.21 31.21
N SER A 26 -11.44 -14.20 30.37
CA SER A 26 -12.52 -13.27 30.62
C SER A 26 -13.83 -14.09 30.65
N ALA A 27 -14.65 -13.92 31.66
CA ALA A 27 -15.96 -14.54 31.71
C ALA A 27 -16.90 -14.02 30.60
N ARG A 28 -16.54 -12.90 29.96
CA ARG A 28 -17.25 -12.28 28.83
C ARG A 28 -16.38 -12.37 27.56
N ARG A 29 -17.02 -12.71 26.43
CA ARG A 29 -16.40 -12.62 25.11
C ARG A 29 -15.99 -11.17 24.83
N PRO A 30 -14.78 -10.89 24.29
CA PRO A 30 -14.34 -9.52 24.05
C PRO A 30 -15.12 -8.88 22.91
N ASN A 31 -15.34 -7.58 22.99
CA ASN A 31 -15.74 -6.78 21.83
C ASN A 31 -14.54 -6.59 20.89
N VAL A 32 -14.85 -6.34 19.62
CA VAL A 32 -13.84 -6.06 18.61
C VAL A 32 -14.20 -4.78 17.86
N VAL A 33 -13.26 -3.84 17.81
CA VAL A 33 -13.33 -2.63 16.98
C VAL A 33 -12.16 -2.66 16.03
N LEU A 34 -12.42 -2.90 14.74
CA LEU A 34 -11.44 -2.88 13.67
C LEU A 34 -11.64 -1.61 12.86
N ILE A 35 -10.65 -0.71 12.91
CA ILE A 35 -10.66 0.59 12.22
C ILE A 35 -9.68 0.52 11.07
N VAL A 36 -10.16 0.80 9.85
CA VAL A 36 -9.35 0.79 8.63
C VAL A 36 -9.39 2.17 7.98
N ALA A 37 -8.23 2.78 7.82
CA ALA A 37 -8.02 3.98 7.01
C ALA A 37 -7.87 3.60 5.52
N ASP A 38 -8.05 4.56 4.63
CA ASP A 38 -8.00 4.40 3.18
C ASP A 38 -6.85 5.24 2.60
N ASP A 39 -5.86 4.61 1.97
CA ASP A 39 -4.66 5.26 1.42
C ASP A 39 -3.75 5.92 2.47
N LEU A 40 -3.64 5.36 3.66
CA LEU A 40 -2.79 5.90 4.72
C LEU A 40 -1.45 5.18 4.79
N GLY A 41 -0.37 5.90 4.52
CA GLY A 41 0.99 5.39 4.67
C GLY A 41 1.38 5.22 6.13
N GLN A 42 2.21 4.20 6.43
CA GLN A 42 2.73 4.02 7.78
C GLN A 42 3.45 5.29 8.29
N ARG A 43 4.20 5.95 7.41
CA ARG A 43 5.02 7.12 7.75
C ARG A 43 4.21 8.41 7.92
N ASP A 44 2.90 8.36 7.73
CA ASP A 44 2.02 9.52 7.93
C ASP A 44 1.64 9.76 9.40
N LEU A 45 1.92 8.81 10.31
CA LEU A 45 1.59 8.93 11.72
C LEU A 45 2.78 9.40 12.56
N GLY A 46 2.52 10.19 13.61
CA GLY A 46 3.54 10.66 14.57
C GLY A 46 4.30 9.51 15.21
N CYS A 47 3.61 8.46 15.69
CA CYS A 47 4.22 7.27 16.29
C CYS A 47 5.11 6.47 15.31
N TYR A 48 5.03 6.72 14.01
CA TYR A 48 5.94 6.17 12.99
C TYR A 48 6.91 7.20 12.42
N GLY A 49 6.95 8.43 12.99
CA GLY A 49 7.97 9.43 12.71
C GLY A 49 7.55 10.58 11.80
N SER A 50 6.27 10.77 11.50
CA SER A 50 5.80 12.01 10.88
C SER A 50 6.02 13.18 11.85
N THR A 51 6.57 14.28 11.33
CA THR A 51 6.72 15.55 12.06
C THR A 51 5.77 16.63 11.53
N PHE A 52 5.06 16.33 10.46
CA PHE A 52 4.13 17.26 9.81
C PHE A 52 2.67 16.99 10.21
N HIS A 53 2.27 15.72 10.20
CA HIS A 53 0.90 15.32 10.54
C HIS A 53 0.70 15.26 12.06
N ARG A 54 -0.46 15.72 12.53
CA ARG A 54 -0.84 15.74 13.95
C ARG A 54 -1.75 14.54 14.24
N THR A 55 -1.20 13.52 14.94
CA THR A 55 -1.92 12.27 15.23
C THR A 55 -1.85 11.89 16.71
N PRO A 56 -2.17 12.80 17.65
CA PRO A 56 -1.98 12.56 19.09
C PRO A 56 -2.79 11.39 19.64
N HIS A 57 -3.97 11.10 19.09
CA HIS A 57 -4.81 9.99 19.57
C HIS A 57 -4.31 8.63 19.07
N LEU A 58 -3.81 8.54 17.83
CA LEU A 58 -3.13 7.35 17.30
C LEU A 58 -1.80 7.12 18.02
N ASP A 59 -1.06 8.18 18.35
CA ASP A 59 0.17 8.09 19.13
C ASP A 59 -0.12 7.59 20.56
N ALA A 60 -1.22 8.05 21.17
CA ALA A 60 -1.69 7.55 22.45
C ALA A 60 -2.15 6.09 22.38
N LEU A 61 -2.85 5.69 21.31
CA LEU A 61 -3.24 4.30 21.06
C LEU A 61 -2.01 3.40 20.95
N ALA A 62 -0.98 3.82 20.22
CA ALA A 62 0.29 3.11 20.08
C ALA A 62 1.00 2.95 21.43
N LYS A 63 1.00 4.01 22.27
CA LYS A 63 1.60 3.99 23.62
C LYS A 63 0.83 3.08 24.57
N ALA A 64 -0.49 3.05 24.49
CA ALA A 64 -1.37 2.23 25.33
C ALA A 64 -1.48 0.77 24.87
N GLY A 65 -0.97 0.45 23.68
CA GLY A 65 -1.03 -0.86 23.06
C GLY A 65 0.27 -1.25 22.39
N ALA A 66 0.19 -1.97 21.29
CA ALA A 66 1.31 -2.38 20.45
C ALA A 66 1.34 -1.61 19.14
N ARG A 67 2.54 -1.24 18.70
CA ARG A 67 2.84 -0.62 17.41
C ARG A 67 3.75 -1.56 16.60
N PHE A 68 3.20 -2.20 15.58
CA PHE A 68 3.98 -3.08 14.70
C PHE A 68 4.88 -2.25 13.80
N THR A 69 6.17 -2.52 13.81
CA THR A 69 7.13 -1.80 12.97
C THR A 69 7.19 -2.35 11.55
N ASP A 70 6.71 -3.57 11.36
CA ASP A 70 6.76 -4.32 10.12
C ASP A 70 5.40 -4.97 9.83
N CYS A 71 4.51 -4.21 9.17
CA CYS A 71 3.21 -4.70 8.72
C CYS A 71 2.96 -4.29 7.28
N SER A 72 2.52 -5.24 6.46
CA SER A 72 2.22 -5.02 5.05
C SER A 72 0.75 -5.26 4.75
N SER A 73 0.21 -4.54 3.77
CA SER A 73 -1.03 -4.92 3.10
C SER A 73 -0.80 -6.15 2.21
N SER A 74 -1.84 -6.91 1.92
CA SER A 74 -1.79 -8.05 1.00
C SER A 74 -1.81 -7.64 -0.47
N CYS A 75 -2.09 -6.37 -0.76
CA CYS A 75 -2.10 -5.80 -2.10
C CYS A 75 -1.81 -4.29 -2.00
N PRO A 76 -1.19 -3.66 -3.01
CA PRO A 76 -0.93 -2.22 -2.98
C PRO A 76 -2.14 -1.34 -3.30
N VAL A 77 -3.37 -1.91 -3.35
CA VAL A 77 -4.63 -1.19 -3.62
C VAL A 77 -5.79 -1.73 -2.77
N CYS A 78 -6.88 -0.95 -2.69
CA CYS A 78 -7.95 -1.08 -1.68
C CYS A 78 -8.73 -2.41 -1.71
N SER A 79 -9.51 -2.71 -2.77
CA SER A 79 -10.45 -3.85 -2.76
C SER A 79 -9.80 -5.20 -2.43
N PRO A 80 -8.65 -5.57 -3.02
CA PRO A 80 -7.99 -6.83 -2.68
C PRO A 80 -7.59 -6.91 -1.20
N THR A 81 -7.02 -5.83 -0.66
CA THR A 81 -6.62 -5.82 0.76
C THR A 81 -7.84 -5.88 1.68
N ARG A 82 -8.93 -5.19 1.33
CA ARG A 82 -10.19 -5.26 2.11
C ARG A 82 -10.78 -6.67 2.11
N ALA A 83 -10.70 -7.39 0.98
CA ALA A 83 -11.05 -8.81 0.92
C ALA A 83 -10.21 -9.64 1.90
N SER A 84 -8.88 -9.42 1.95
CA SER A 84 -7.99 -10.11 2.88
C SER A 84 -8.24 -9.78 4.35
N ILE A 85 -8.51 -8.50 4.67
CA ILE A 85 -8.84 -8.05 6.03
C ILE A 85 -10.09 -8.77 6.56
N LEU A 86 -11.04 -9.06 5.69
CA LEU A 86 -12.31 -9.70 6.09
C LEU A 86 -12.28 -11.22 6.00
N THR A 87 -11.38 -11.83 5.23
CA THR A 87 -11.34 -13.28 5.02
C THR A 87 -10.15 -13.99 5.66
N GLY A 88 -9.02 -13.29 5.91
CA GLY A 88 -7.77 -13.88 6.38
C GLY A 88 -7.01 -14.65 5.28
N MET A 89 -7.38 -14.43 4.02
CA MET A 89 -6.86 -15.13 2.86
C MET A 89 -6.26 -14.14 1.85
N TYR A 90 -5.33 -14.61 1.01
CA TYR A 90 -4.86 -13.81 -0.11
C TYR A 90 -5.98 -13.54 -1.13
N PRO A 91 -6.08 -12.32 -1.67
CA PRO A 91 -7.21 -11.91 -2.52
C PRO A 91 -7.23 -12.64 -3.87
N GLN A 92 -6.11 -13.22 -4.30
CA GLN A 92 -6.01 -14.04 -5.51
C GLN A 92 -6.92 -15.26 -5.47
N ARG A 93 -7.16 -15.84 -4.29
CA ARG A 93 -8.08 -16.98 -4.11
C ARG A 93 -9.52 -16.66 -4.53
N PHE A 94 -9.87 -15.37 -4.53
CA PHE A 94 -11.21 -14.87 -4.89
C PHE A 94 -11.22 -14.18 -6.27
N GLY A 95 -10.06 -14.01 -6.91
CA GLY A 95 -9.95 -13.27 -8.17
C GLY A 95 -10.17 -11.76 -8.04
N VAL A 96 -10.24 -11.21 -6.81
CA VAL A 96 -10.33 -9.78 -6.52
C VAL A 96 -8.90 -9.23 -6.45
N THR A 97 -8.30 -8.91 -7.59
CA THR A 97 -6.87 -8.62 -7.69
C THR A 97 -6.55 -7.17 -8.03
N ASP A 98 -7.57 -6.33 -8.29
CA ASP A 98 -7.45 -4.88 -8.51
C ASP A 98 -8.52 -4.12 -7.70
N TRP A 99 -8.36 -2.79 -7.58
CA TRP A 99 -9.45 -1.94 -7.08
C TRP A 99 -10.68 -2.07 -8.01
N LEU A 100 -11.86 -2.15 -7.45
CA LEU A 100 -13.08 -2.36 -8.22
C LEU A 100 -13.66 -1.00 -8.73
N PRO A 101 -13.97 -0.89 -10.03
CA PRO A 101 -14.06 -1.94 -11.06
C PRO A 101 -12.76 -2.20 -11.85
N GLY A 102 -11.62 -1.64 -11.48
CA GLY A 102 -10.38 -1.68 -12.25
C GLY A 102 -10.45 -0.77 -13.49
N ARG A 103 -9.45 -0.89 -14.36
CA ARG A 103 -9.38 -0.14 -15.62
C ARG A 103 -9.45 -1.06 -16.83
N PRO A 104 -10.03 -0.60 -17.95
CA PRO A 104 -9.93 -1.34 -19.22
C PRO A 104 -8.48 -1.36 -19.70
N ASP A 105 -8.16 -2.40 -20.48
CA ASP A 105 -6.88 -2.49 -21.18
C ASP A 105 -6.72 -1.37 -22.21
N ARG A 106 -5.47 -0.95 -22.43
CA ARG A 106 -5.14 0.12 -23.37
C ARG A 106 -4.11 -0.37 -24.40
N PRO A 107 -4.10 0.22 -25.60
CA PRO A 107 -3.14 -0.17 -26.64
C PRO A 107 -1.67 0.13 -26.29
N ASP A 108 -1.40 1.05 -25.35
CA ASP A 108 -0.04 1.36 -24.90
C ASP A 108 0.49 0.37 -23.83
N GLN A 109 -0.33 -0.60 -23.42
CA GLN A 109 0.02 -1.63 -22.44
C GLN A 109 0.44 -2.93 -23.15
N MET A 110 1.60 -3.46 -22.78
CA MET A 110 2.17 -4.68 -23.37
C MET A 110 1.36 -5.94 -23.06
N LEU A 111 0.72 -5.94 -21.89
CA LEU A 111 -0.07 -7.06 -21.40
C LEU A 111 -1.53 -6.65 -21.25
N ARG A 112 -2.44 -7.61 -21.46
CA ARG A 112 -3.84 -7.53 -21.01
C ARG A 112 -3.95 -8.06 -19.59
N ARG A 113 -4.75 -7.37 -18.78
CA ARG A 113 -5.07 -7.82 -17.43
C ARG A 113 -5.78 -9.19 -17.45
N PRO A 114 -5.63 -10.01 -16.42
CA PRO A 114 -6.47 -11.18 -16.24
C PRO A 114 -7.92 -10.78 -15.95
N GLU A 115 -8.83 -11.73 -16.06
CA GLU A 115 -10.21 -11.55 -15.63
C GLU A 115 -10.27 -11.16 -14.16
N LEU A 116 -10.98 -10.08 -13.87
CA LEU A 116 -11.18 -9.53 -12.54
C LEU A 116 -12.57 -9.94 -12.00
N THR A 117 -12.59 -10.54 -10.82
CA THR A 117 -13.84 -10.79 -10.11
C THR A 117 -14.33 -9.48 -9.48
N MET A 118 -15.53 -9.03 -9.83
CA MET A 118 -16.05 -7.69 -9.57
C MET A 118 -16.66 -7.51 -8.16
N GLN A 119 -16.62 -8.54 -7.33
CA GLN A 119 -17.10 -8.53 -5.95
C GLN A 119 -16.42 -9.61 -5.12
N LEU A 120 -16.49 -9.50 -3.79
CA LEU A 120 -16.14 -10.61 -2.92
C LEU A 120 -17.23 -11.69 -3.06
N PRO A 121 -16.89 -12.92 -3.51
CA PRO A 121 -17.88 -13.98 -3.64
C PRO A 121 -18.54 -14.30 -2.30
N LEU A 122 -19.85 -14.62 -2.31
CA LEU A 122 -20.58 -14.98 -1.07
C LEU A 122 -20.07 -16.28 -0.40
N GLN A 123 -19.32 -17.09 -1.16
CA GLN A 123 -18.64 -18.28 -0.62
C GLN A 123 -17.36 -17.94 0.16
N ALA A 124 -16.84 -16.72 0.03
CA ALA A 124 -15.70 -16.24 0.80
C ALA A 124 -16.16 -15.84 2.21
N MET A 125 -16.20 -16.82 3.10
CA MET A 125 -16.67 -16.60 4.48
C MET A 125 -15.84 -15.52 5.19
N THR A 126 -16.54 -14.48 5.64
CA THR A 126 -15.94 -13.30 6.27
C THR A 126 -15.78 -13.44 7.77
N LEU A 127 -14.98 -12.56 8.38
CA LEU A 127 -14.89 -12.42 9.83
C LEU A 127 -16.25 -12.10 10.47
N ALA A 128 -17.08 -11.27 9.79
CA ALA A 128 -18.40 -10.90 10.31
C ALA A 128 -19.33 -12.11 10.36
N GLU A 129 -19.36 -12.95 9.33
CA GLU A 129 -20.17 -14.18 9.33
C GLU A 129 -19.73 -15.14 10.44
N ARG A 130 -18.41 -15.34 10.60
CA ARG A 130 -17.85 -16.20 11.65
C ARG A 130 -18.20 -15.71 13.06
N LEU A 131 -18.04 -14.42 13.31
CA LEU A 131 -18.38 -13.84 14.61
C LEU A 131 -19.89 -13.82 14.86
N ARG A 132 -20.71 -13.53 13.83
CA ARG A 132 -22.16 -13.59 13.92
C ARG A 132 -22.66 -15.00 14.28
N ALA A 133 -22.07 -16.05 13.69
CA ALA A 133 -22.37 -17.45 14.04
C ALA A 133 -22.04 -17.77 15.51
N GLN A 134 -21.16 -16.99 16.14
CA GLN A 134 -20.83 -17.08 17.56
C GLN A 134 -21.65 -16.12 18.44
N GLY A 135 -22.71 -15.50 17.92
CA GLY A 135 -23.61 -14.64 18.68
C GLY A 135 -23.12 -13.19 18.86
N TYR A 136 -22.11 -12.76 18.11
CA TYR A 136 -21.74 -11.34 18.05
C TYR A 136 -22.78 -10.55 17.26
N VAL A 137 -23.04 -9.32 17.69
CA VAL A 137 -23.65 -8.33 16.82
C VAL A 137 -22.57 -7.73 15.93
N THR A 138 -22.87 -7.59 14.63
CA THR A 138 -21.89 -7.19 13.63
C THR A 138 -22.33 -5.91 12.93
N GLY A 139 -21.46 -4.88 12.92
CA GLY A 139 -21.72 -3.58 12.32
C GLY A 139 -20.61 -3.17 11.35
N HIS A 140 -21.03 -2.69 10.20
CA HIS A 140 -20.20 -2.06 9.18
C HIS A 140 -20.53 -0.57 9.09
N VAL A 141 -19.51 0.29 9.16
CA VAL A 141 -19.65 1.76 9.02
C VAL A 141 -18.57 2.26 8.10
N GLY A 142 -18.94 2.83 6.95
CA GLY A 142 -18.03 3.45 6.00
C GLY A 142 -17.84 2.67 4.69
N LYS A 143 -16.60 2.66 4.17
CA LYS A 143 -16.24 2.10 2.86
C LYS A 143 -16.30 0.57 2.84
N TRP A 144 -17.11 0.03 1.90
CA TRP A 144 -17.13 -1.40 1.60
C TRP A 144 -16.20 -1.76 0.44
N HIS A 145 -16.53 -1.34 -0.78
CA HIS A 145 -15.73 -1.48 -2.00
C HIS A 145 -15.42 -2.96 -2.38
N LEU A 146 -16.33 -3.89 -2.04
CA LEU A 146 -16.19 -5.33 -2.30
C LEU A 146 -17.41 -5.92 -3.03
N GLY A 147 -18.15 -5.09 -3.75
CA GLY A 147 -19.31 -5.48 -4.54
C GLY A 147 -20.53 -4.59 -4.27
N GLY A 148 -21.49 -4.63 -5.20
CA GLY A 148 -22.72 -3.84 -5.18
C GLY A 148 -23.92 -4.60 -4.68
N GLU A 149 -25.06 -4.41 -5.36
CA GLU A 149 -26.33 -5.08 -5.01
C GLU A 149 -26.16 -6.61 -4.94
N GLY A 150 -26.65 -7.22 -3.88
CA GLY A 150 -26.50 -8.65 -3.61
C GLY A 150 -25.15 -9.08 -3.04
N PHE A 151 -24.16 -8.16 -2.94
CA PHE A 151 -22.81 -8.43 -2.42
C PHE A 151 -22.35 -7.37 -1.41
N GLY A 152 -23.29 -6.66 -0.82
CA GLY A 152 -23.01 -5.66 0.21
C GLY A 152 -22.64 -6.25 1.57
N PRO A 153 -22.35 -5.40 2.55
CA PRO A 153 -22.02 -5.83 3.91
C PRO A 153 -23.05 -6.77 4.54
N GLU A 154 -24.34 -6.53 4.26
CA GLU A 154 -25.45 -7.32 4.83
C GLU A 154 -25.40 -8.79 4.36
N GLN A 155 -25.04 -9.02 3.08
CA GLN A 155 -24.88 -10.37 2.51
C GLN A 155 -23.59 -11.05 2.97
N GLN A 156 -22.64 -10.27 3.50
CA GLN A 156 -21.35 -10.73 4.00
C GLN A 156 -21.28 -10.73 5.55
N GLY A 157 -22.44 -10.87 6.22
CA GLY A 157 -22.53 -11.15 7.64
C GLY A 157 -22.71 -9.95 8.56
N PHE A 158 -22.76 -8.72 8.06
CA PHE A 158 -23.02 -7.53 8.89
C PHE A 158 -24.53 -7.31 9.06
N GLN A 159 -24.97 -7.12 10.32
CA GLN A 159 -26.37 -6.85 10.67
C GLN A 159 -26.73 -5.37 10.56
N VAL A 160 -25.73 -4.51 10.63
CA VAL A 160 -25.86 -3.05 10.45
C VAL A 160 -24.89 -2.63 9.37
N ASN A 161 -25.37 -1.84 8.39
CA ASN A 161 -24.57 -1.22 7.37
C ASN A 161 -24.90 0.26 7.26
N VAL A 162 -23.90 1.11 7.46
CA VAL A 162 -23.98 2.56 7.25
C VAL A 162 -22.92 2.96 6.22
N ALA A 163 -23.34 3.60 5.14
CA ALA A 163 -22.50 4.11 4.05
C ALA A 163 -21.69 3.07 3.25
N GLY A 164 -21.89 1.76 3.48
CA GLY A 164 -21.17 0.71 2.74
C GLY A 164 -21.87 0.38 1.42
N ASP A 165 -21.16 0.61 0.29
CA ASP A 165 -21.57 0.24 -1.05
C ASP A 165 -20.38 -0.16 -1.94
N HIS A 166 -20.63 -0.36 -3.23
CA HIS A 166 -19.60 -0.76 -4.21
C HIS A 166 -18.57 0.34 -4.51
N THR A 167 -18.80 1.58 -4.10
CA THR A 167 -17.95 2.71 -4.50
C THR A 167 -16.64 2.74 -3.73
N GLY A 168 -15.54 3.03 -4.44
CA GLY A 168 -14.21 3.14 -3.87
C GLY A 168 -13.90 4.51 -3.26
N THR A 169 -14.73 5.52 -3.58
CA THR A 169 -14.57 6.91 -3.11
C THR A 169 -15.88 7.42 -2.53
N PRO A 170 -15.87 8.33 -1.57
CA PRO A 170 -17.11 8.87 -1.06
C PRO A 170 -17.78 9.76 -2.11
N MET A 171 -19.09 9.81 -2.13
CA MET A 171 -19.84 10.70 -3.02
C MET A 171 -19.61 12.16 -2.70
N SER A 172 -19.38 12.48 -1.44
CA SER A 172 -18.95 13.78 -0.93
C SER A 172 -18.34 13.60 0.45
N TYR A 173 -17.33 14.42 0.81
CA TYR A 173 -16.82 14.54 2.18
C TYR A 173 -17.66 15.48 3.06
N PHE A 174 -18.62 16.19 2.47
CA PHE A 174 -19.54 17.06 3.22
C PHE A 174 -20.99 16.72 2.90
N ALA A 175 -21.85 16.76 3.92
CA ALA A 175 -23.27 16.56 3.75
C ALA A 175 -23.85 17.55 2.70
N PRO A 176 -24.74 17.02 1.84
CA PRO A 176 -25.66 15.90 2.04
C PRO A 176 -25.11 14.50 1.68
N PHE A 177 -23.80 14.28 1.58
CA PHE A 177 -23.15 13.00 1.23
C PHE A 177 -23.75 12.34 -0.02
N ALA A 178 -23.97 13.16 -1.03
CA ALA A 178 -24.63 12.78 -2.27
C ALA A 178 -23.94 13.42 -3.48
N ASN A 179 -24.11 12.82 -4.63
CA ASN A 179 -23.81 13.42 -5.93
C ASN A 179 -25.08 13.41 -6.82
N LYS A 180 -24.96 13.81 -8.09
CA LYS A 180 -26.09 13.87 -9.03
C LYS A 180 -26.78 12.51 -9.26
N LYS A 181 -26.13 11.39 -8.97
CA LYS A 181 -26.60 10.04 -9.31
C LYS A 181 -26.99 9.22 -8.09
N SER A 182 -26.41 9.47 -6.92
CA SER A 182 -26.53 8.61 -5.76
C SER A 182 -26.29 9.36 -4.45
N ARG A 183 -26.69 8.74 -3.34
CA ARG A 183 -26.51 9.21 -1.96
C ARG A 183 -25.95 8.08 -1.11
N MET A 184 -25.09 8.41 -0.14
CA MET A 184 -24.57 7.42 0.82
C MET A 184 -25.71 7.00 1.76
N ARG A 185 -26.00 5.70 1.77
CA ARG A 185 -27.10 5.10 2.51
C ARG A 185 -26.87 5.17 4.02
N GLY A 186 -27.93 5.48 4.78
CA GLY A 186 -27.91 5.57 6.24
C GLY A 186 -27.31 6.88 6.76
N LEU A 187 -27.11 7.88 5.89
CA LEU A 187 -26.60 9.21 6.22
C LEU A 187 -27.57 10.33 5.78
N GLU A 188 -28.83 9.98 5.53
CA GLU A 188 -29.83 10.88 4.94
C GLU A 188 -30.22 12.04 5.87
N ASP A 189 -30.10 11.84 7.18
CA ASP A 189 -30.42 12.80 8.25
C ASP A 189 -29.26 13.70 8.66
N ALA A 190 -28.15 13.66 7.92
CA ALA A 190 -26.98 14.45 8.24
C ALA A 190 -27.23 15.96 8.09
N PRO A 191 -26.88 16.78 9.10
CA PRO A 191 -26.93 18.23 8.98
C PRO A 191 -26.10 18.75 7.80
N ALA A 192 -26.57 19.80 7.14
CA ALA A 192 -25.86 20.40 6.02
C ALA A 192 -24.44 20.84 6.42
N GLY A 193 -23.45 20.48 5.63
CA GLY A 193 -22.05 20.80 5.88
C GLY A 193 -21.33 19.88 6.88
N GLU A 194 -22.00 18.90 7.47
CA GLU A 194 -21.35 17.91 8.35
C GLU A 194 -20.25 17.17 7.59
N TYR A 195 -19.09 16.97 8.26
CA TYR A 195 -17.95 16.29 7.65
C TYR A 195 -18.07 14.77 7.76
N LEU A 196 -17.80 14.05 6.68
CA LEU A 196 -18.04 12.60 6.57
C LEU A 196 -17.33 11.78 7.65
N THR A 197 -16.05 12.08 7.91
CA THR A 197 -15.28 11.34 8.94
C THR A 197 -15.93 11.48 10.33
N ASP A 198 -16.44 12.68 10.65
CA ASP A 198 -17.10 12.95 11.93
C ASP A 198 -18.45 12.25 12.02
N ARG A 199 -19.20 12.23 10.92
CA ARG A 199 -20.48 11.53 10.83
C ARG A 199 -20.29 10.02 10.98
N LEU A 200 -19.35 9.40 10.26
CA LEU A 200 -19.08 7.96 10.41
C LEU A 200 -18.65 7.62 11.83
N THR A 201 -17.89 8.50 12.49
CA THR A 201 -17.53 8.34 13.89
C THR A 201 -18.75 8.36 14.80
N ALA A 202 -19.68 9.30 14.59
CA ALA A 202 -20.92 9.38 15.35
C ALA A 202 -21.80 8.13 15.17
N GLU A 203 -21.86 7.58 13.96
CA GLU A 203 -22.59 6.32 13.72
C GLU A 203 -21.91 5.14 14.42
N ALA A 204 -20.58 5.09 14.44
CA ALA A 204 -19.83 4.08 15.19
C ALA A 204 -20.07 4.19 16.70
N GLU A 205 -20.06 5.42 17.25
CA GLU A 205 -20.40 5.66 18.67
C GLU A 205 -21.83 5.21 19.00
N ARG A 206 -22.83 5.53 18.15
CA ARG A 206 -24.22 5.05 18.30
C ARG A 206 -24.30 3.54 18.24
N TYR A 207 -23.53 2.90 17.36
CA TYR A 207 -23.49 1.45 17.27
C TYR A 207 -22.92 0.82 18.55
N ILE A 208 -21.83 1.34 19.10
CA ILE A 208 -21.21 0.88 20.35
C ILE A 208 -22.21 1.02 21.51
N ASP A 209 -22.84 2.18 21.65
CA ASP A 209 -23.81 2.43 22.74
C ASP A 209 -25.01 1.47 22.69
N ARG A 210 -25.58 1.25 21.51
CA ARG A 210 -26.71 0.30 21.31
C ARG A 210 -26.36 -1.16 21.62
N ASN A 211 -25.07 -1.52 21.58
CA ASN A 211 -24.62 -2.90 21.73
C ASN A 211 -23.73 -3.13 22.97
N LYS A 212 -23.64 -2.15 23.89
CA LYS A 212 -22.75 -2.19 25.07
C LYS A 212 -22.95 -3.39 26.01
N ASP A 213 -24.14 -4.00 26.01
CA ASP A 213 -24.49 -5.09 26.93
C ASP A 213 -24.26 -6.49 26.35
N ARG A 214 -23.77 -6.60 25.11
CA ARG A 214 -23.51 -7.86 24.40
C ARG A 214 -22.23 -7.78 23.56
N PRO A 215 -21.60 -8.93 23.24
CA PRO A 215 -20.39 -8.90 22.42
C PRO A 215 -20.72 -8.38 21.02
N PHE A 216 -19.88 -7.47 20.54
CA PHE A 216 -20.03 -6.87 19.20
C PHE A 216 -18.72 -6.86 18.41
N PHE A 217 -18.88 -6.87 17.10
CA PHE A 217 -17.82 -6.58 16.13
C PHE A 217 -18.20 -5.34 15.33
N LEU A 218 -17.42 -4.29 15.45
CA LEU A 218 -17.51 -3.08 14.64
C LEU A 218 -16.37 -3.03 13.63
N TYR A 219 -16.70 -2.98 12.34
CA TYR A 219 -15.79 -2.66 11.25
C TYR A 219 -16.00 -1.20 10.83
N LEU A 220 -15.14 -0.30 11.31
CA LEU A 220 -15.17 1.13 10.99
C LEU A 220 -14.16 1.39 9.89
N ALA A 221 -14.65 1.47 8.66
CA ALA A 221 -13.84 1.64 7.45
C ALA A 221 -13.97 3.07 6.93
N HIS A 222 -13.08 3.96 7.38
CA HIS A 222 -13.08 5.34 6.91
C HIS A 222 -12.72 5.45 5.43
N TYR A 223 -13.26 6.45 4.76
CA TYR A 223 -12.79 6.89 3.45
C TYR A 223 -11.55 7.79 3.56
N ALA A 224 -11.34 8.44 4.72
CA ALA A 224 -10.18 9.30 4.95
C ALA A 224 -8.89 8.49 5.11
N PRO A 225 -7.76 9.00 4.58
CA PRO A 225 -7.58 10.27 3.83
C PRO A 225 -7.59 10.12 2.29
N HIS A 226 -8.37 9.20 1.71
CA HIS A 226 -8.49 8.96 0.25
C HIS A 226 -9.00 10.20 -0.50
N THR A 227 -8.58 10.34 -1.76
CA THR A 227 -9.08 11.38 -2.68
C THR A 227 -10.61 11.25 -2.94
N PRO A 228 -11.28 12.38 -3.30
CA PRO A 228 -10.76 13.73 -3.47
C PRO A 228 -10.39 14.38 -2.13
N LEU A 229 -9.26 15.08 -2.08
CA LEU A 229 -8.82 15.70 -0.83
C LEU A 229 -9.77 16.86 -0.46
N ARG A 230 -10.48 16.68 0.65
CA ARG A 230 -11.43 17.65 1.22
C ARG A 230 -11.41 17.57 2.74
N ALA A 231 -11.25 18.71 3.39
CA ALA A 231 -11.28 18.82 4.84
C ALA A 231 -11.91 20.14 5.26
N PRO A 232 -12.37 20.31 6.52
CA PRO A 232 -12.87 21.60 7.02
C PRO A 232 -11.79 22.68 6.95
N ASP A 233 -12.17 23.87 6.45
CA ASP A 233 -11.22 24.95 6.17
C ASP A 233 -10.49 25.44 7.43
N ASP A 234 -11.16 25.44 8.57
CA ASP A 234 -10.56 25.81 9.87
C ASP A 234 -9.45 24.85 10.29
N VAL A 235 -9.56 23.57 9.92
CA VAL A 235 -8.52 22.56 10.18
C VAL A 235 -7.37 22.71 9.18
N VAL A 236 -7.68 22.91 7.89
CA VAL A 236 -6.67 23.15 6.85
C VAL A 236 -5.80 24.36 7.20
N ALA A 237 -6.39 25.43 7.71
CA ALA A 237 -5.69 26.66 8.09
C ALA A 237 -4.65 26.47 9.21
N ARG A 238 -4.66 25.34 9.93
CA ARG A 238 -3.67 25.01 10.97
C ARG A 238 -2.34 24.51 10.40
N TYR A 239 -2.28 24.24 9.11
CA TYR A 239 -1.11 23.67 8.43
C TYR A 239 -0.46 24.68 7.49
N PRO A 240 0.89 24.64 7.33
CA PRO A 240 1.60 25.50 6.40
C PRO A 240 1.13 25.32 4.95
N SER A 241 1.08 26.41 4.21
CA SER A 241 0.74 26.46 2.78
C SER A 241 1.73 27.41 2.07
N PRO A 242 2.12 27.20 0.82
CA PRO A 242 1.68 26.13 -0.09
C PRO A 242 2.40 24.79 0.18
N PRO A 243 1.86 23.66 -0.37
CA PRO A 243 2.55 22.38 -0.35
C PRO A 243 3.88 22.45 -1.11
N ALA A 244 4.80 21.53 -0.76
CA ALA A 244 6.10 21.41 -1.44
C ALA A 244 6.33 19.95 -1.87
N HIS A 245 7.03 19.76 -2.98
CA HIS A 245 7.42 18.44 -3.45
C HIS A 245 8.50 17.80 -2.58
N GLY A 246 8.52 16.47 -2.52
CA GLY A 246 9.58 15.70 -1.89
C GLY A 246 9.54 15.64 -0.36
N ARG A 247 8.48 16.17 0.28
CA ARG A 247 8.24 16.09 1.72
C ARG A 247 6.75 16.04 2.04
N GLN A 248 6.41 15.58 3.24
CA GLN A 248 5.04 15.71 3.76
C GLN A 248 4.74 17.20 3.98
N SER A 249 3.76 17.74 3.25
CA SER A 249 3.46 19.19 3.29
C SER A 249 2.06 19.54 2.77
N HIS A 250 1.21 18.55 2.45
CA HIS A 250 -0.12 18.81 1.88
C HIS A 250 -1.13 19.12 2.98
N ALA A 251 -1.46 20.41 3.17
CA ALA A 251 -2.31 20.89 4.26
C ALA A 251 -3.69 20.21 4.32
N VAL A 252 -4.35 20.01 3.15
CA VAL A 252 -5.67 19.36 3.12
C VAL A 252 -5.58 17.89 3.53
N TYR A 253 -4.57 17.16 3.05
CA TYR A 253 -4.34 15.77 3.47
C TYR A 253 -4.08 15.67 4.99
N ALA A 254 -3.23 16.56 5.52
CA ALA A 254 -2.94 16.63 6.95
C ALA A 254 -4.19 16.93 7.78
N ALA A 255 -5.07 17.82 7.30
CA ALA A 255 -6.34 18.12 7.96
C ALA A 255 -7.32 16.93 7.92
N MET A 256 -7.37 16.18 6.81
CA MET A 256 -8.14 14.94 6.74
C MET A 256 -7.63 13.90 7.76
N LEU A 257 -6.31 13.79 7.89
CA LEU A 257 -5.67 12.88 8.84
C LEU A 257 -5.90 13.32 10.29
N GLU A 258 -5.87 14.63 10.59
CA GLU A 258 -6.22 15.16 11.92
C GLU A 258 -7.68 14.82 12.31
N ARG A 259 -8.62 14.87 11.35
CA ARG A 259 -10.02 14.46 11.59
C ARG A 259 -10.16 12.94 11.77
N LEU A 260 -9.38 12.16 11.04
CA LEU A 260 -9.30 10.71 11.23
C LEU A 260 -8.75 10.38 12.63
N ASP A 261 -7.66 11.02 13.04
CA ASP A 261 -7.07 10.86 14.36
C ASP A 261 -8.06 11.20 15.49
N ALA A 262 -8.79 12.31 15.35
CA ALA A 262 -9.84 12.70 16.28
C ALA A 262 -10.96 11.64 16.37
N SER A 263 -11.30 10.97 15.27
CA SER A 263 -12.23 9.83 15.26
C SER A 263 -11.76 8.71 16.18
N ILE A 264 -10.49 8.31 16.09
CA ILE A 264 -9.93 7.27 16.94
C ILE A 264 -10.00 7.67 18.41
N GLY A 265 -9.67 8.92 18.72
CA GLY A 265 -9.79 9.48 20.08
C GLY A 265 -11.22 9.37 20.62
N ARG A 266 -12.22 9.73 19.81
CA ARG A 266 -13.65 9.63 20.18
C ARG A 266 -14.09 8.19 20.43
N ILE A 267 -13.72 7.24 19.56
CA ILE A 267 -14.06 5.82 19.73
C ILE A 267 -13.44 5.26 21.01
N VAL A 268 -12.16 5.54 21.28
CA VAL A 268 -11.52 5.10 22.53
C VAL A 268 -12.21 5.72 23.75
N ALA A 269 -12.50 7.02 23.73
CA ALA A 269 -13.21 7.71 24.80
C ALA A 269 -14.62 7.14 25.04
N LYS A 270 -15.36 6.78 23.98
CA LYS A 270 -16.68 6.15 24.09
C LYS A 270 -16.59 4.76 24.77
N LEU A 271 -15.55 3.97 24.44
CA LEU A 271 -15.34 2.69 25.10
C LEU A 271 -15.01 2.87 26.59
N ASP A 272 -14.21 3.91 26.95
CA ASP A 272 -13.86 4.23 28.35
C ASP A 272 -15.10 4.73 29.12
N GLU A 273 -15.89 5.63 28.55
CA GLU A 273 -17.17 6.14 29.11
C GLU A 273 -18.11 4.98 29.48
N LEU A 274 -18.25 4.01 28.57
CA LEU A 274 -19.13 2.85 28.75
C LEU A 274 -18.47 1.72 29.57
N LYS A 275 -17.24 1.89 30.05
CA LYS A 275 -16.45 0.88 30.79
C LYS A 275 -16.26 -0.44 29.99
N LEU A 276 -16.09 -0.32 28.69
CA LEU A 276 -15.90 -1.45 27.77
C LEU A 276 -14.43 -1.69 27.41
N SER A 277 -13.54 -0.75 27.69
CA SER A 277 -12.14 -0.75 27.25
C SER A 277 -11.38 -2.02 27.63
N ASP A 278 -11.53 -2.50 28.87
CA ASP A 278 -10.81 -3.69 29.35
C ASP A 278 -11.22 -4.98 28.63
N ASN A 279 -12.43 -5.01 28.07
CA ASN A 279 -12.96 -6.16 27.33
C ASN A 279 -13.13 -5.88 25.82
N THR A 280 -12.34 -4.95 25.27
CA THR A 280 -12.42 -4.60 23.83
C THR A 280 -11.03 -4.66 23.21
N LEU A 281 -10.89 -5.45 22.13
CA LEU A 281 -9.76 -5.43 21.23
C LEU A 281 -9.98 -4.31 20.20
N VAL A 282 -9.14 -3.28 20.24
CA VAL A 282 -9.12 -2.19 19.25
C VAL A 282 -7.93 -2.41 18.32
N ILE A 283 -8.20 -2.46 17.02
CA ILE A 283 -7.19 -2.58 15.95
C ILE A 283 -7.34 -1.39 15.02
N PHE A 284 -6.25 -0.71 14.72
CA PHE A 284 -6.16 0.33 13.70
C PHE A 284 -5.16 -0.06 12.62
N THR A 285 -5.54 0.05 11.35
CA THR A 285 -4.67 -0.22 10.19
C THR A 285 -5.09 0.59 8.97
N SER A 286 -4.41 0.40 7.84
CA SER A 286 -4.74 0.92 6.51
C SER A 286 -4.91 -0.22 5.52
N ASP A 287 -5.55 0.05 4.38
CA ASP A 287 -5.71 -0.93 3.32
C ASP A 287 -4.53 -0.98 2.33
N ASN A 288 -3.79 0.11 2.16
CA ASN A 288 -2.54 0.16 1.39
C ASN A 288 -1.69 1.36 1.83
N GLY A 289 -0.49 1.48 1.26
CA GLY A 289 0.38 2.63 1.52
C GLY A 289 -0.19 3.94 0.99
N GLY A 290 0.39 5.06 1.43
CA GLY A 290 -0.08 6.40 1.09
C GLY A 290 0.09 6.74 -0.39
N LEU A 291 -0.81 7.57 -0.92
CA LEU A 291 -0.78 8.01 -2.31
C LEU A 291 0.34 9.04 -2.53
N ALA A 292 1.42 8.62 -3.19
CA ALA A 292 2.60 9.43 -3.45
C ALA A 292 2.68 9.99 -4.89
N THR A 293 1.62 9.83 -5.69
CA THR A 293 1.54 10.31 -7.07
C THR A 293 0.45 11.36 -7.23
N LEU A 294 0.49 12.10 -8.34
CA LEU A 294 -0.41 13.25 -8.56
C LEU A 294 -1.86 12.87 -8.77
N GLU A 295 -2.12 11.83 -9.54
CA GLU A 295 -3.48 11.45 -10.00
C GLU A 295 -4.34 12.65 -10.46
N GLY A 296 -3.74 13.57 -11.22
CA GLY A 296 -4.40 14.77 -11.71
C GLY A 296 -4.43 15.96 -10.74
N MET A 297 -3.85 15.81 -9.55
CA MET A 297 -3.67 16.92 -8.59
C MET A 297 -2.33 17.62 -8.81
N PRO A 298 -2.18 18.89 -8.40
CA PRO A 298 -0.92 19.63 -8.55
C PRO A 298 0.19 19.12 -7.62
N PHE A 299 -0.16 18.49 -6.50
CA PHE A 299 0.76 17.91 -5.52
C PHE A 299 0.27 16.54 -5.06
N ALA A 300 1.20 15.63 -4.79
CA ALA A 300 0.85 14.35 -4.18
C ALA A 300 0.33 14.56 -2.75
N PRO A 301 -0.65 13.76 -2.30
CA PRO A 301 -1.19 13.85 -0.95
C PRO A 301 -0.12 13.66 0.13
N THR A 302 0.74 12.67 -0.04
CA THR A 302 1.83 12.38 0.90
C THR A 302 3.07 11.83 0.19
N ILE A 303 4.10 11.54 0.98
CA ILE A 303 5.25 10.73 0.60
C ILE A 303 5.49 9.67 1.67
N ASN A 304 5.94 8.48 1.27
CA ASN A 304 6.16 7.37 2.19
C ASN A 304 7.61 7.25 2.66
N SER A 305 8.46 8.26 2.42
CA SER A 305 9.89 8.23 2.78
C SER A 305 10.13 7.72 4.20
N PRO A 306 11.14 6.81 4.41
CA PRO A 306 12.17 6.36 3.47
C PRO A 306 11.73 5.24 2.52
N PHE A 307 10.49 4.74 2.62
CA PHE A 307 9.98 3.68 1.76
C PHE A 307 9.84 4.15 0.32
N ARG A 308 10.14 3.26 -0.62
CA ARG A 308 10.06 3.54 -2.04
C ARG A 308 8.61 3.54 -2.52
N GLU A 309 8.24 4.54 -3.35
CA GLU A 309 6.95 4.70 -4.01
C GLU A 309 5.77 4.84 -3.01
N GLY A 310 4.58 4.37 -3.42
CA GLY A 310 3.34 4.44 -2.64
C GLY A 310 2.27 3.53 -3.23
N LYS A 311 1.01 3.83 -2.93
CA LYS A 311 -0.17 3.12 -3.46
C LYS A 311 0.03 2.69 -4.92
N GLY A 312 -0.37 1.47 -5.24
CA GLY A 312 -0.28 0.88 -6.57
C GLY A 312 1.06 0.21 -6.88
N TYR A 313 2.09 0.36 -6.04
CA TYR A 313 3.42 -0.23 -6.24
C TYR A 313 3.69 -1.39 -5.28
N LEU A 314 4.41 -2.42 -5.77
CA LEU A 314 4.86 -3.56 -4.96
C LEU A 314 6.07 -3.26 -4.07
N TYR A 315 6.54 -2.02 -4.06
CA TYR A 315 7.60 -1.56 -3.16
C TYR A 315 7.05 -1.25 -1.77
N GLU A 316 7.95 -1.09 -0.81
CA GLU A 316 7.58 -0.89 0.60
C GLU A 316 6.61 0.28 0.81
N GLY A 317 6.76 1.38 0.06
CA GLY A 317 5.84 2.53 0.20
C GLY A 317 4.39 2.23 -0.21
N GLY A 318 4.17 1.26 -1.11
CA GLY A 318 2.81 0.83 -1.47
C GLY A 318 2.23 -0.27 -0.57
N LEU A 319 3.09 -1.03 0.09
CA LEU A 319 2.70 -2.18 0.90
C LEU A 319 2.78 -1.93 2.40
N ARG A 320 3.71 -1.10 2.88
CA ARG A 320 3.94 -0.85 4.31
C ARG A 320 2.83 0.02 4.90
N ILE A 321 2.05 -0.57 5.81
CA ILE A 321 0.90 0.05 6.47
C ILE A 321 1.09 0.15 7.98
N PRO A 322 0.43 1.10 8.67
CA PRO A 322 0.37 1.09 10.13
C PRO A 322 -0.44 -0.10 10.65
N LEU A 323 -0.02 -0.66 11.77
CA LEU A 323 -0.83 -1.61 12.56
C LEU A 323 -0.63 -1.28 14.03
N LEU A 324 -1.73 -0.85 14.68
CA LEU A 324 -1.80 -0.58 16.11
C LEU A 324 -2.83 -1.52 16.73
N MET A 325 -2.52 -2.10 17.88
CA MET A 325 -3.43 -3.00 18.61
C MET A 325 -3.47 -2.62 20.08
N LYS A 326 -4.66 -2.38 20.63
CA LYS A 326 -4.87 -2.15 22.07
C LYS A 326 -5.85 -3.16 22.62
N TRP A 327 -5.44 -3.86 23.67
CA TRP A 327 -6.32 -4.72 24.48
C TRP A 327 -5.75 -4.79 25.89
N PRO A 328 -6.30 -4.04 26.84
CA PRO A 328 -5.78 -3.98 28.21
C PRO A 328 -5.65 -5.36 28.84
N GLY A 329 -4.50 -5.60 29.51
CA GLY A 329 -4.20 -6.89 30.14
C GLY A 329 -3.89 -8.04 29.18
N ARG A 330 -3.92 -7.82 27.87
CA ARG A 330 -3.66 -8.84 26.84
C ARG A 330 -2.57 -8.44 25.85
N VAL A 331 -2.54 -7.18 25.45
CA VAL A 331 -1.52 -6.57 24.63
C VAL A 331 -0.64 -5.71 25.51
N THR A 332 0.67 -5.93 25.46
CA THR A 332 1.64 -5.18 26.27
C THR A 332 1.70 -3.72 25.83
N PRO A 333 1.41 -2.74 26.71
CA PRO A 333 1.50 -1.33 26.38
C PRO A 333 2.90 -0.93 25.92
N GLY A 334 2.99 -0.09 24.87
CA GLY A 334 4.23 0.42 24.30
C GLY A 334 5.10 -0.63 23.59
N SER A 335 4.60 -1.86 23.43
CA SER A 335 5.36 -2.89 22.72
C SER A 335 5.48 -2.58 21.21
N THR A 336 6.62 -2.99 20.64
CA THR A 336 6.96 -2.75 19.23
C THR A 336 7.36 -4.06 18.52
N PRO A 337 6.38 -4.96 18.25
CA PRO A 337 6.68 -6.21 17.57
C PRO A 337 7.34 -5.98 16.21
N THR A 338 8.39 -6.77 15.91
CA THR A 338 9.15 -6.74 14.66
C THR A 338 8.78 -7.89 13.73
N PHE A 339 7.82 -8.74 14.12
CA PHE A 339 7.30 -9.81 13.27
C PHE A 339 6.70 -9.23 12.00
N ALA A 340 7.05 -9.83 10.84
CA ALA A 340 6.52 -9.43 9.54
C ALA A 340 5.03 -9.78 9.45
N ALA A 341 4.19 -8.88 9.94
CA ALA A 341 2.73 -8.99 9.89
C ALA A 341 2.18 -8.60 8.51
N CYS A 342 1.00 -9.12 8.20
CA CYS A 342 0.29 -8.78 6.97
C CYS A 342 -1.22 -8.67 7.24
N SER A 343 -1.96 -7.95 6.42
CA SER A 343 -3.41 -7.77 6.56
C SER A 343 -4.20 -9.09 6.64
N ILE A 344 -3.67 -10.18 6.05
CA ILE A 344 -4.26 -11.54 6.17
C ILE A 344 -4.24 -12.09 7.61
N ASP A 345 -3.44 -11.52 8.51
CA ASP A 345 -3.31 -11.97 9.90
C ASP A 345 -4.45 -11.50 10.82
N LEU A 346 -5.21 -10.52 10.37
CA LEU A 346 -6.24 -9.90 11.21
C LEU A 346 -7.36 -10.87 11.57
N VAL A 347 -7.82 -11.67 10.60
CA VAL A 347 -8.89 -12.64 10.87
C VAL A 347 -8.47 -13.71 11.87
N PRO A 348 -7.38 -14.48 11.67
CA PRO A 348 -6.96 -15.47 12.65
C PRO A 348 -6.62 -14.85 14.02
N THR A 349 -6.13 -13.60 14.06
CA THR A 349 -5.89 -12.88 15.31
C THR A 349 -7.18 -12.58 16.06
N VAL A 350 -8.19 -12.04 15.37
CA VAL A 350 -9.49 -11.70 15.99
C VAL A 350 -10.22 -12.96 16.42
N LEU A 351 -10.25 -14.00 15.60
CA LEU A 351 -10.88 -15.28 15.98
C LEU A 351 -10.23 -15.88 17.22
N ALA A 352 -8.89 -15.90 17.28
CA ALA A 352 -8.16 -16.35 18.47
C ALA A 352 -8.45 -15.48 19.70
N ALA A 353 -8.60 -14.16 19.55
CA ALA A 353 -8.99 -13.24 20.62
C ALA A 353 -10.39 -13.55 21.14
N CYS A 354 -11.32 -13.90 20.27
CA CYS A 354 -12.69 -14.22 20.58
C CYS A 354 -12.89 -15.68 21.06
N GLY A 355 -11.84 -16.50 21.08
CA GLY A 355 -11.92 -17.93 21.41
C GLY A 355 -12.69 -18.74 20.37
N VAL A 356 -12.71 -18.30 19.13
CA VAL A 356 -13.36 -18.97 18.00
C VAL A 356 -12.33 -19.82 17.28
N ALA A 357 -12.60 -21.11 17.15
CA ALA A 357 -11.74 -22.02 16.40
C ALA A 357 -11.74 -21.66 14.91
N ALA A 358 -10.58 -21.86 14.26
CA ALA A 358 -10.49 -21.76 12.82
C ALA A 358 -11.34 -22.88 12.17
N ASP A 359 -12.21 -22.52 11.26
CA ASP A 359 -13.08 -23.43 10.49
C ASP A 359 -12.39 -23.95 9.21
N GLN A 360 -11.28 -23.32 8.84
CA GLN A 360 -10.43 -23.66 7.70
C GLN A 360 -9.00 -23.17 7.94
N PRO A 361 -8.01 -23.65 7.19
CA PRO A 361 -6.70 -23.03 7.14
C PRO A 361 -6.78 -21.60 6.60
N PHE A 362 -6.09 -20.65 7.25
CA PHE A 362 -5.91 -19.28 6.77
C PHE A 362 -4.53 -19.12 6.11
N ASP A 363 -4.41 -18.18 5.19
CA ASP A 363 -3.10 -17.75 4.70
C ASP A 363 -2.35 -16.92 5.77
N GLY A 364 -3.12 -16.25 6.63
CA GLY A 364 -2.62 -15.50 7.76
C GLY A 364 -2.37 -16.34 9.02
N THR A 365 -1.70 -15.75 10.00
CA THR A 365 -1.46 -16.34 11.32
C THR A 365 -1.89 -15.40 12.44
N SER A 366 -2.25 -15.95 13.62
CA SER A 366 -2.59 -15.13 14.77
C SER A 366 -1.37 -14.39 15.32
N LEU A 367 -1.52 -13.07 15.57
CA LEU A 367 -0.49 -12.24 16.18
C LEU A 367 -0.52 -12.27 17.72
N LEU A 368 -1.54 -12.86 18.35
CA LEU A 368 -1.67 -12.92 19.81
C LEU A 368 -0.51 -13.64 20.53
N PRO A 369 0.12 -14.70 19.98
CA PRO A 369 1.28 -15.33 20.61
C PRO A 369 2.42 -14.36 20.90
N LEU A 370 2.61 -13.31 20.08
CA LEU A 370 3.64 -12.27 20.29
C LEU A 370 3.52 -11.60 21.67
N PHE A 371 2.29 -11.38 22.17
CA PHE A 371 2.02 -10.75 23.46
C PHE A 371 2.16 -11.70 24.65
N ARG A 372 2.47 -12.98 24.38
CA ARG A 372 2.79 -14.01 25.35
C ARG A 372 4.26 -14.38 25.34
N GLY A 373 5.12 -13.59 24.65
CA GLY A 373 6.53 -13.88 24.45
C GLY A 373 6.83 -15.04 23.49
N GLN A 374 5.84 -15.44 22.69
CA GLN A 374 5.96 -16.51 21.70
C GLN A 374 6.03 -15.91 20.31
N THR A 375 7.03 -16.27 19.52
CA THR A 375 7.13 -15.82 18.12
C THR A 375 6.44 -16.87 17.22
N PRO A 376 5.48 -16.47 16.39
CA PRO A 376 4.93 -17.36 15.37
C PRO A 376 6.04 -17.90 14.45
N PRO A 377 5.85 -19.06 13.80
CA PRO A 377 6.82 -19.58 12.85
C PRO A 377 7.19 -18.56 11.78
N ALA A 378 8.46 -18.56 11.39
CA ALA A 378 8.92 -17.76 10.24
C ALA A 378 8.16 -18.20 8.99
N ARG A 379 7.79 -17.24 8.16
CA ARG A 379 7.02 -17.49 6.94
C ARG A 379 7.46 -16.55 5.82
N ASP A 380 7.11 -16.94 4.62
CA ASP A 380 7.23 -16.06 3.45
C ASP A 380 5.93 -15.28 3.25
N LEU A 381 6.03 -14.07 2.71
CA LEU A 381 4.90 -13.24 2.29
C LEU A 381 4.97 -13.04 0.79
N PHE A 382 3.80 -12.99 0.15
CA PHE A 382 3.70 -12.93 -1.30
C PHE A 382 2.71 -11.87 -1.75
N TRP A 383 2.96 -11.29 -2.95
CA TRP A 383 2.10 -10.33 -3.61
C TRP A 383 2.03 -10.63 -5.10
N HIS A 384 0.85 -10.46 -5.66
CA HIS A 384 0.62 -10.59 -7.09
C HIS A 384 -0.37 -9.48 -7.51
N TYR A 385 0.15 -8.52 -8.28
CA TYR A 385 -0.62 -7.40 -8.81
C TYR A 385 -0.46 -7.35 -10.33
N PRO A 386 -1.29 -8.14 -11.09
CA PRO A 386 -1.14 -8.33 -12.52
C PRO A 386 -1.76 -7.20 -13.36
N HIS A 387 -1.78 -5.98 -12.82
CA HIS A 387 -2.47 -4.82 -13.39
C HIS A 387 -1.53 -3.64 -13.57
N TYR A 388 -1.87 -2.77 -14.51
CA TYR A 388 -1.26 -1.45 -14.62
C TYR A 388 -1.96 -0.50 -13.65
N ALA A 389 -1.26 -0.07 -12.62
CA ALA A 389 -1.82 0.84 -11.63
C ALA A 389 -2.01 2.26 -12.18
N ASN A 390 -3.01 2.97 -11.64
CA ASN A 390 -3.23 4.39 -11.91
C ASN A 390 -2.01 5.23 -11.62
N GLN A 391 -1.25 4.81 -10.61
CA GLN A 391 -0.06 5.45 -10.09
C GLN A 391 1.18 5.25 -10.98
N GLY A 392 1.09 4.39 -12.01
CA GLY A 392 2.15 4.15 -12.98
C GLY A 392 2.93 2.84 -12.77
N SER A 393 2.60 2.05 -11.76
CA SER A 393 3.19 0.71 -11.58
C SER A 393 2.77 -0.24 -12.72
N ARG A 394 3.63 -1.20 -12.97
CA ARG A 394 3.47 -2.24 -14.01
C ARG A 394 3.07 -3.56 -13.37
N PRO A 395 2.41 -4.47 -14.15
CA PRO A 395 2.06 -5.79 -13.68
C PRO A 395 3.26 -6.55 -13.12
N GLY A 396 3.13 -7.10 -11.91
CA GLY A 396 4.24 -7.76 -11.24
C GLY A 396 3.81 -8.65 -10.09
N GLY A 397 4.81 -9.28 -9.49
CA GLY A 397 4.69 -10.06 -8.27
C GLY A 397 5.87 -9.79 -7.35
N ALA A 398 5.71 -10.06 -6.07
CA ALA A 398 6.77 -9.95 -5.09
C ALA A 398 6.72 -11.10 -4.09
N ALA A 399 7.88 -11.43 -3.53
CA ALA A 399 8.02 -12.38 -2.43
C ALA A 399 8.96 -11.81 -1.38
N ARG A 400 8.66 -12.04 -0.11
CA ARG A 400 9.52 -11.70 1.01
C ARG A 400 9.82 -12.93 1.85
N SER A 401 11.10 -13.20 2.08
CA SER A 401 11.59 -14.28 2.95
C SER A 401 12.66 -13.71 3.88
N GLY A 402 12.33 -13.63 5.17
CA GLY A 402 13.20 -12.94 6.12
C GLY A 402 13.51 -11.50 5.71
N PRO A 403 14.79 -11.11 5.58
CA PRO A 403 15.18 -9.76 5.15
C PRO A 403 15.07 -9.54 3.63
N TRP A 404 15.02 -10.62 2.84
CA TRP A 404 15.03 -10.52 1.39
C TRP A 404 13.66 -10.20 0.83
N LYS A 405 13.60 -9.22 -0.06
CA LYS A 405 12.42 -8.91 -0.86
C LYS A 405 12.77 -8.99 -2.35
N PHE A 406 12.05 -9.84 -3.04
CA PHE A 406 12.14 -10.06 -4.48
C PHE A 406 10.94 -9.43 -5.17
N VAL A 407 11.16 -8.75 -6.29
CA VAL A 407 10.10 -8.19 -7.16
C VAL A 407 10.38 -8.61 -8.59
N GLU A 408 9.35 -9.10 -9.29
CA GLU A 408 9.43 -9.37 -10.73
C GLU A 408 8.33 -8.65 -11.50
N PHE A 409 8.67 -8.16 -12.70
CA PHE A 409 7.76 -7.45 -13.61
C PHE A 409 7.42 -8.34 -14.80
N TYR A 410 6.15 -8.59 -15.03
CA TYR A 410 5.68 -9.58 -16.00
C TYR A 410 5.86 -9.17 -17.46
N GLU A 411 5.98 -7.86 -17.76
CA GLU A 411 6.22 -7.38 -19.13
C GLU A 411 7.57 -7.81 -19.69
N THR A 412 8.61 -7.76 -18.86
CA THR A 412 10.01 -7.85 -19.30
C THR A 412 10.81 -8.93 -18.59
N ASN A 413 10.20 -9.67 -17.67
CA ASN A 413 10.90 -10.57 -16.75
C ASN A 413 12.01 -9.87 -15.93
N ARG A 414 11.96 -8.53 -15.82
CA ARG A 414 12.89 -7.78 -14.98
C ARG A 414 12.70 -8.21 -13.52
N ARG A 415 13.82 -8.48 -12.85
CA ARG A 415 13.85 -8.96 -11.47
C ARG A 415 14.67 -8.02 -10.62
N GLU A 416 14.19 -7.76 -9.43
CA GLU A 416 14.86 -6.93 -8.43
C GLU A 416 14.92 -7.69 -7.11
N LEU A 417 16.01 -7.50 -6.36
CA LEU A 417 16.21 -8.10 -5.04
C LEU A 417 16.75 -7.06 -4.08
N PHE A 418 16.17 -6.99 -2.89
CA PHE A 418 16.55 -6.02 -1.85
C PHE A 418 16.75 -6.71 -0.51
N ASP A 419 17.72 -6.23 0.29
CA ASP A 419 17.93 -6.59 1.68
C ASP A 419 17.28 -5.52 2.56
N LEU A 420 16.02 -5.73 2.98
CA LEU A 420 15.26 -4.76 3.76
C LEU A 420 15.83 -4.50 5.17
N SER A 421 16.74 -5.35 5.66
CA SER A 421 17.42 -5.10 6.94
C SER A 421 18.47 -3.99 6.84
N LYS A 422 18.94 -3.67 5.63
CA LYS A 422 19.97 -2.66 5.34
C LYS A 422 19.49 -1.56 4.41
N ASP A 423 18.51 -1.86 3.57
CA ASP A 423 18.00 -0.96 2.51
C ASP A 423 16.46 -1.02 2.47
N VAL A 424 15.83 -0.45 3.48
CA VAL A 424 14.37 -0.35 3.56
C VAL A 424 13.77 0.54 2.45
N SER A 425 14.61 1.36 1.82
CA SER A 425 14.24 2.24 0.71
C SER A 425 14.32 1.57 -0.67
N GLU A 426 14.74 0.28 -0.73
CA GLU A 426 14.81 -0.50 -1.97
C GLU A 426 15.61 0.25 -3.06
N SER A 427 16.72 0.86 -2.64
CA SER A 427 17.52 1.75 -3.47
C SER A 427 18.54 1.01 -4.32
N ARG A 428 19.04 -0.15 -3.86
CA ARG A 428 20.06 -0.95 -4.53
C ARG A 428 19.52 -2.32 -4.91
N ASN A 429 19.38 -2.58 -6.21
CA ASN A 429 19.03 -3.90 -6.74
C ASN A 429 20.22 -4.86 -6.63
N LEU A 430 20.06 -5.94 -5.86
CA LEU A 430 21.05 -6.99 -5.61
C LEU A 430 20.83 -8.25 -6.47
N ALA A 431 19.93 -8.21 -7.46
CA ALA A 431 19.57 -9.41 -8.23
C ALA A 431 20.76 -10.01 -8.99
N ALA A 432 21.67 -9.19 -9.49
CA ALA A 432 22.91 -9.66 -10.13
C ALA A 432 23.94 -10.20 -9.13
N ASP A 433 23.99 -9.62 -7.92
CA ASP A 433 24.93 -10.01 -6.86
C ASP A 433 24.52 -11.31 -6.16
N ARG A 434 23.21 -11.62 -6.13
CA ARG A 434 22.63 -12.77 -5.40
C ARG A 434 21.65 -13.58 -6.28
N PRO A 435 22.12 -14.15 -7.39
CA PRO A 435 21.27 -14.96 -8.29
C PRO A 435 20.73 -16.24 -7.65
N ASP A 436 21.38 -16.73 -6.60
CA ASP A 436 20.93 -17.84 -5.76
C ASP A 436 19.60 -17.51 -5.05
N VAL A 437 19.54 -16.38 -4.36
CA VAL A 437 18.34 -15.89 -3.66
C VAL A 437 17.22 -15.56 -4.65
N VAL A 438 17.55 -14.96 -5.79
CA VAL A 438 16.59 -14.67 -6.86
C VAL A 438 15.91 -15.94 -7.35
N ARG A 439 16.67 -17.02 -7.61
CA ARG A 439 16.08 -18.30 -8.05
C ARG A 439 15.18 -18.91 -6.98
N GLU A 440 15.59 -18.88 -5.71
CA GLU A 440 14.80 -19.40 -4.60
C GLU A 440 13.46 -18.67 -4.49
N LEU A 441 13.48 -17.33 -4.40
CA LEU A 441 12.28 -16.54 -4.20
C LEU A 441 11.35 -16.53 -5.42
N ALA A 442 11.90 -16.57 -6.62
CA ALA A 442 11.11 -16.74 -7.84
C ALA A 442 10.39 -18.10 -7.86
N ALA A 443 11.05 -19.18 -7.44
CA ALA A 443 10.42 -20.49 -7.34
C ALA A 443 9.32 -20.51 -6.27
N LYS A 444 9.55 -19.93 -5.10
CA LYS A 444 8.54 -19.80 -4.03
C LYS A 444 7.33 -18.99 -4.49
N LEU A 445 7.55 -17.85 -5.17
CA LEU A 445 6.48 -17.02 -5.72
C LEU A 445 5.66 -17.78 -6.78
N ALA A 446 6.32 -18.55 -7.64
CA ALA A 446 5.65 -19.36 -8.65
C ALA A 446 4.79 -20.46 -8.03
N ALA A 447 5.31 -21.16 -7.02
CA ALA A 447 4.57 -22.20 -6.28
C ALA A 447 3.36 -21.61 -5.55
N TRP A 448 3.54 -20.47 -4.86
CA TRP A 448 2.44 -19.79 -4.19
C TRP A 448 1.37 -19.30 -5.18
N ARG A 449 1.75 -18.76 -6.35
CA ARG A 449 0.76 -18.38 -7.39
C ARG A 449 -0.11 -19.56 -7.83
N THR A 450 0.49 -20.74 -7.95
CA THR A 450 -0.25 -21.96 -8.27
C THR A 450 -1.22 -22.34 -7.15
N ASP A 451 -0.75 -22.27 -5.90
CA ASP A 451 -1.56 -22.60 -4.71
C ASP A 451 -2.79 -21.71 -4.56
N VAL A 452 -2.62 -20.39 -4.76
CA VAL A 452 -3.73 -19.43 -4.63
C VAL A 452 -4.57 -19.27 -5.90
N GLY A 453 -4.27 -20.00 -6.97
CA GLY A 453 -4.98 -19.89 -8.24
C GLY A 453 -4.80 -18.53 -8.92
N ALA A 454 -3.62 -17.89 -8.78
CA ALA A 454 -3.36 -16.57 -9.31
C ALA A 454 -3.46 -16.54 -10.84
N ARG A 455 -4.28 -15.63 -11.37
CA ARG A 455 -4.50 -15.44 -12.81
C ARG A 455 -3.41 -14.53 -13.37
N MET A 456 -2.68 -15.01 -14.38
CA MET A 456 -1.59 -14.25 -15.02
C MET A 456 -2.12 -13.34 -16.13
N PRO A 457 -1.48 -12.17 -16.37
CA PRO A 457 -1.78 -11.35 -17.54
C PRO A 457 -1.30 -12.04 -18.82
N THR A 458 -1.89 -11.68 -19.95
CA THR A 458 -1.56 -12.24 -21.27
C THR A 458 -1.03 -11.16 -22.22
N PRO A 459 -0.28 -11.50 -23.28
CA PRO A 459 0.16 -10.53 -24.27
C PRO A 459 -1.02 -9.76 -24.87
N ASN A 460 -0.87 -8.45 -25.03
CA ASN A 460 -1.90 -7.61 -25.63
C ASN A 460 -1.72 -7.59 -27.16
N PRO A 461 -2.65 -8.17 -27.96
CA PRO A 461 -2.56 -8.16 -29.42
C PRO A 461 -2.69 -6.76 -30.03
N ASP A 462 -3.31 -5.81 -29.30
CA ASP A 462 -3.47 -4.43 -29.73
C ASP A 462 -2.31 -3.52 -29.28
N TYR A 463 -1.23 -4.10 -28.72
CA TYR A 463 -0.12 -3.33 -28.18
C TYR A 463 0.54 -2.44 -29.23
N ARG A 464 0.46 -1.13 -29.01
CA ARG A 464 1.09 -0.08 -29.82
C ARG A 464 1.74 0.94 -28.89
N PRO A 465 3.02 0.74 -28.53
CA PRO A 465 3.70 1.64 -27.59
C PRO A 465 3.90 3.02 -28.23
N ASN A 466 3.72 4.06 -27.45
CA ASN A 466 4.02 5.45 -27.76
C ASN A 466 3.72 5.82 -29.23
N PRO A 467 2.46 5.75 -29.69
CA PRO A 467 2.12 6.14 -31.05
C PRO A 467 2.36 7.64 -31.26
N ALA A 468 2.54 8.05 -32.50
CA ALA A 468 2.57 9.47 -32.83
C ALA A 468 1.24 10.16 -32.48
N ASP A 469 1.32 11.43 -32.15
CA ASP A 469 0.15 12.31 -32.10
C ASP A 469 -0.38 12.66 -33.51
N GLY A 470 -1.44 13.48 -33.59
CA GLY A 470 -2.03 13.89 -34.85
C GLY A 470 -1.10 14.70 -35.78
N SER A 471 0.06 15.19 -35.29
CA SER A 471 1.09 15.89 -36.04
C SER A 471 2.27 15.01 -36.45
N GLY A 472 2.25 13.74 -36.08
CA GLY A 472 3.31 12.76 -36.35
C GLY A 472 4.46 12.82 -35.33
N VAL A 473 4.28 13.50 -34.20
CA VAL A 473 5.29 13.64 -33.14
C VAL A 473 5.14 12.49 -32.14
N TYR A 474 6.28 11.86 -31.77
CA TYR A 474 6.36 10.84 -30.73
C TYR A 474 6.91 11.47 -29.45
N THR A 475 6.18 11.35 -28.34
CA THR A 475 6.65 11.76 -27.01
C THR A 475 6.90 10.51 -26.16
N LEU A 476 8.16 10.21 -25.94
CA LEU A 476 8.62 9.03 -25.20
C LEU A 476 8.88 9.44 -23.75
N HIS A 477 7.86 9.35 -22.90
CA HIS A 477 7.96 9.71 -21.48
C HIS A 477 8.76 8.68 -20.69
N ALA A 478 9.51 9.11 -19.67
CA ALA A 478 10.27 8.25 -18.76
C ALA A 478 9.45 7.07 -18.21
N ARG A 479 8.17 7.30 -17.90
CA ARG A 479 7.26 6.25 -17.40
C ARG A 479 7.04 5.09 -18.37
N THR A 480 7.30 5.28 -19.68
CA THR A 480 7.12 4.25 -20.70
C THR A 480 8.41 3.50 -21.00
N ALA A 481 9.53 3.95 -20.45
CA ALA A 481 10.83 3.30 -20.64
C ALA A 481 10.89 1.94 -19.94
N GLN A 482 11.59 1.02 -20.58
CA GLN A 482 12.11 -0.18 -19.95
C GLN A 482 13.53 0.12 -19.46
N VAL A 483 13.80 -0.15 -18.20
CA VAL A 483 15.06 0.19 -17.55
C VAL A 483 15.87 -1.08 -17.31
N TYR A 484 17.15 -1.04 -17.63
CA TYR A 484 18.10 -2.12 -17.47
C TYR A 484 19.27 -1.67 -16.61
N GLY A 485 19.76 -2.56 -15.74
CA GLY A 485 20.86 -2.29 -14.82
C GLY A 485 20.43 -2.36 -13.36
N THR A 486 21.21 -1.73 -12.49
CA THR A 486 21.06 -1.91 -11.02
C THR A 486 20.59 -0.67 -10.28
N MET A 487 20.85 0.53 -10.81
CA MET A 487 20.56 1.79 -10.10
C MET A 487 19.55 2.68 -10.84
N LEU A 488 19.66 2.75 -12.17
CA LEU A 488 18.75 3.54 -13.01
C LEU A 488 17.31 3.05 -12.79
N ARG A 489 16.39 4.01 -12.56
CA ARG A 489 14.97 3.69 -12.33
C ARG A 489 14.07 4.85 -12.69
N TYR A 490 12.80 4.55 -12.97
CA TYR A 490 11.77 5.58 -13.06
C TYR A 490 11.42 6.09 -11.67
N GLU A 491 11.33 7.40 -11.51
CA GLU A 491 10.91 8.09 -10.30
C GLU A 491 9.58 8.82 -10.55
N PRO A 492 8.45 8.28 -10.04
CA PRO A 492 7.11 8.77 -10.37
C PRO A 492 6.69 10.01 -9.59
N LEU A 493 7.51 10.48 -8.63
CA LEU A 493 7.16 11.67 -7.86
C LEU A 493 6.93 12.86 -8.81
N PRO A 494 5.90 13.69 -8.59
CA PRO A 494 5.44 14.72 -9.55
C PRO A 494 6.49 15.71 -9.99
N HIS A 495 7.39 16.10 -9.09
CA HIS A 495 8.49 17.00 -9.40
C HIS A 495 9.64 16.30 -10.17
N LYS A 496 9.61 14.98 -10.23
CA LYS A 496 10.57 14.14 -10.93
C LYS A 496 10.01 13.65 -12.25
N GLU A 497 9.14 12.64 -12.25
CA GLU A 497 8.58 11.94 -13.42
C GLU A 497 9.67 11.62 -14.45
N THR A 498 10.81 11.10 -13.98
CA THR A 498 12.06 10.99 -14.71
C THR A 498 12.69 9.62 -14.57
N LEU A 499 13.56 9.24 -15.49
CA LEU A 499 14.58 8.22 -15.24
C LEU A 499 15.69 8.88 -14.42
N GLY A 500 15.82 8.50 -13.15
CA GLY A 500 16.79 9.03 -12.20
C GLY A 500 17.67 7.94 -11.60
N PHE A 501 18.56 8.31 -10.66
CA PHE A 501 19.57 7.41 -10.09
C PHE A 501 20.51 6.81 -11.14
N TRP A 502 20.75 7.50 -12.24
CA TRP A 502 21.67 7.06 -13.28
C TRP A 502 23.12 7.29 -12.87
N VAL A 503 23.57 6.50 -11.89
CA VAL A 503 24.91 6.61 -11.28
C VAL A 503 25.90 5.55 -11.79
N ARG A 504 25.43 4.66 -12.66
CA ARG A 504 26.27 3.64 -13.32
C ARG A 504 26.24 3.84 -14.83
N GLN A 505 27.41 3.73 -15.47
CA GLN A 505 27.55 3.89 -16.91
C GLN A 505 26.89 2.76 -17.70
N ASP A 506 26.91 1.55 -17.19
CA ASP A 506 26.36 0.34 -17.80
C ASP A 506 24.82 0.24 -17.71
N ASP A 507 24.18 1.02 -16.83
CA ASP A 507 22.72 1.12 -16.80
C ASP A 507 22.23 1.85 -18.07
N HIS A 508 21.07 1.40 -18.61
CA HIS A 508 20.48 2.02 -19.80
C HIS A 508 18.95 1.90 -19.81
N ALA A 509 18.32 2.62 -20.73
CA ALA A 509 16.88 2.57 -20.93
C ALA A 509 16.51 2.35 -22.40
N GLU A 510 15.36 1.73 -22.64
CA GLU A 510 14.75 1.56 -23.94
C GLU A 510 13.34 2.12 -23.92
N PHE A 511 13.00 2.92 -24.92
CA PHE A 511 11.68 3.49 -25.13
C PHE A 511 11.04 2.81 -26.35
N PRO A 512 10.12 1.85 -26.15
CA PRO A 512 9.39 1.26 -27.26
C PRO A 512 8.45 2.32 -27.87
N PHE A 513 8.34 2.37 -29.22
CA PHE A 513 7.38 3.21 -29.92
C PHE A 513 6.92 2.57 -31.23
N THR A 514 5.78 3.05 -31.76
CA THR A 514 5.24 2.53 -33.01
C THR A 514 5.31 3.63 -34.07
N ALA A 515 6.26 3.50 -35.00
CA ALA A 515 6.43 4.43 -36.10
C ALA A 515 5.32 4.23 -37.15
N GLY A 516 4.67 5.31 -37.54
CA GLY A 516 3.67 5.32 -38.62
C GLY A 516 4.28 5.23 -40.03
N ALA A 517 5.53 5.73 -40.18
CA ALA A 517 6.28 5.74 -41.44
C ALA A 517 7.80 5.72 -41.19
N ALA A 518 8.56 5.34 -42.19
CA ALA A 518 10.00 5.61 -42.26
C ALA A 518 10.23 7.12 -42.40
N GLY A 519 11.35 7.62 -41.87
CA GLY A 519 11.67 9.04 -41.99
C GLY A 519 12.81 9.48 -41.07
N GLU A 520 13.15 10.74 -41.19
CA GLU A 520 14.09 11.42 -40.29
C GLU A 520 13.32 12.20 -39.22
N TYR A 521 13.80 12.13 -37.98
CA TYR A 521 13.17 12.76 -36.84
C TYR A 521 14.20 13.61 -36.08
N ARG A 522 13.87 14.87 -35.88
CA ARG A 522 14.60 15.76 -34.98
C ARG A 522 14.33 15.30 -33.55
N VAL A 523 15.40 15.18 -32.78
CA VAL A 523 15.36 14.61 -31.42
C VAL A 523 15.55 15.71 -30.39
N GLU A 524 14.57 15.86 -29.53
CA GLU A 524 14.63 16.73 -28.35
C GLU A 524 14.66 15.87 -27.09
N VAL A 525 15.57 16.15 -26.17
CA VAL A 525 15.62 15.52 -24.84
C VAL A 525 15.27 16.54 -23.76
N LEU A 526 14.43 16.15 -22.80
CA LEU A 526 14.14 16.94 -21.61
C LEU A 526 14.96 16.35 -20.45
N GLN A 527 16.15 16.97 -20.20
CA GLN A 527 17.12 16.51 -19.24
C GLN A 527 17.25 17.43 -18.03
N GLY A 528 17.58 16.86 -16.86
CA GLY A 528 18.08 17.55 -15.67
C GLY A 528 19.43 16.97 -15.27
N CYS A 529 20.36 17.81 -14.83
CA CYS A 529 21.70 17.37 -14.43
C CYS A 529 22.19 18.18 -13.23
N GLY A 530 22.59 17.49 -12.18
CA GLY A 530 23.11 18.12 -10.97
C GLY A 530 24.44 18.83 -11.19
N LYS A 531 24.69 19.87 -10.42
CA LYS A 531 25.92 20.65 -10.49
C LYS A 531 27.15 19.75 -10.39
N GLY A 532 28.05 19.85 -11.40
CA GLY A 532 29.26 19.05 -11.50
C GLY A 532 29.08 17.63 -12.05
N SER A 533 27.85 17.26 -12.48
CA SER A 533 27.59 15.97 -13.16
C SER A 533 27.54 16.07 -14.68
N GLY A 534 27.65 17.25 -15.26
CA GLY A 534 27.64 17.46 -16.71
C GLY A 534 28.84 16.83 -17.44
N GLY A 535 28.71 16.75 -18.78
CA GLY A 535 29.78 16.25 -19.66
C GLY A 535 29.74 14.75 -19.96
N ALA A 536 28.76 13.99 -19.41
CA ALA A 536 28.55 12.62 -19.82
C ALA A 536 28.12 12.56 -21.30
N GLU A 537 28.74 11.67 -22.09
CA GLU A 537 28.27 11.38 -23.45
C GLU A 537 27.18 10.32 -23.42
N VAL A 538 26.05 10.63 -24.03
CA VAL A 538 24.89 9.74 -24.13
C VAL A 538 24.58 9.45 -25.58
N GLU A 539 24.48 8.16 -25.92
CA GLU A 539 24.04 7.68 -27.23
C GLU A 539 22.54 7.40 -27.21
N LEU A 540 21.84 7.89 -28.21
CA LEU A 540 20.50 7.52 -28.61
C LEU A 540 20.57 6.68 -29.88
N ALA A 541 19.88 5.54 -29.93
CA ALA A 541 19.89 4.65 -31.10
C ALA A 541 18.50 4.10 -31.42
N VAL A 542 18.16 4.06 -32.73
CA VAL A 542 16.99 3.35 -33.29
C VAL A 542 17.49 2.50 -34.44
N GLY A 543 17.54 1.17 -34.24
CA GLY A 543 18.21 0.26 -35.18
C GLY A 543 19.67 0.66 -35.38
N ASP A 544 20.09 0.85 -36.64
CA ASP A 544 21.45 1.26 -36.99
C ASP A 544 21.69 2.78 -36.92
N SER A 545 20.62 3.59 -36.78
CA SER A 545 20.74 5.05 -36.66
C SER A 545 21.12 5.44 -35.25
N LYS A 546 22.21 6.22 -35.11
CA LYS A 546 22.77 6.61 -33.82
C LYS A 546 23.02 8.10 -33.78
N LEU A 547 22.87 8.66 -32.57
CA LEU A 547 23.10 10.05 -32.26
C LEU A 547 23.75 10.13 -30.87
N THR A 548 24.83 10.90 -30.74
CA THR A 548 25.50 11.12 -29.45
C THR A 548 25.43 12.60 -29.07
N PHE A 549 25.18 12.87 -27.80
CA PHE A 549 25.20 14.24 -27.27
C PHE A 549 25.86 14.28 -25.89
N ALA A 550 26.43 15.43 -25.54
CA ALA A 550 26.98 15.68 -24.22
C ALA A 550 25.88 16.22 -23.29
N VAL A 551 25.75 15.63 -22.10
CA VAL A 551 24.81 16.08 -21.06
C VAL A 551 25.24 17.47 -20.56
N LYS A 552 24.30 18.42 -20.54
CA LYS A 552 24.50 19.75 -19.99
C LYS A 552 24.27 19.77 -18.49
N ASP A 553 25.15 20.41 -17.73
CA ASP A 553 24.87 20.74 -16.32
C ASP A 553 23.76 21.80 -16.27
N THR A 554 22.64 21.47 -15.66
CA THR A 554 21.47 22.35 -15.51
C THR A 554 21.36 22.93 -14.09
N GLY A 555 22.35 22.65 -13.22
CA GLY A 555 22.39 23.13 -11.85
C GLY A 555 21.59 22.28 -10.86
N GLY A 556 20.77 21.32 -11.32
CA GLY A 556 19.97 20.43 -10.48
C GLY A 556 19.36 19.29 -11.28
N PHE A 557 19.22 18.11 -10.67
CA PHE A 557 18.62 16.94 -11.33
C PHE A 557 17.15 17.16 -11.73
N GLN A 558 16.42 18.04 -11.03
CA GLN A 558 15.05 18.41 -11.36
C GLN A 558 14.94 19.77 -12.07
N ALA A 559 16.06 20.41 -12.39
CA ALA A 559 16.11 21.59 -13.25
C ALA A 559 16.12 21.16 -14.72
N PHE A 560 14.92 20.83 -15.26
CA PHE A 560 14.81 20.25 -16.59
C PHE A 560 14.90 21.30 -17.70
N GLU A 561 15.78 21.03 -18.69
CA GLU A 561 15.92 21.83 -19.91
C GLU A 561 15.65 20.97 -21.15
N ALA A 562 14.84 21.50 -22.08
CA ALA A 562 14.62 20.90 -23.39
C ALA A 562 15.80 21.23 -24.31
N ARG A 563 16.36 20.21 -24.98
CA ARG A 563 17.50 20.35 -25.85
C ARG A 563 17.32 19.60 -27.15
N ASP A 564 17.46 20.27 -28.28
CA ASP A 564 17.66 19.63 -29.59
C ASP A 564 19.06 19.00 -29.61
N VAL A 565 19.12 17.70 -29.86
CA VAL A 565 20.37 16.94 -29.83
C VAL A 565 20.74 16.35 -31.20
N GLY A 566 19.92 16.57 -32.23
CA GLY A 566 20.21 16.17 -33.62
C GLY A 566 19.06 15.39 -34.28
N VAL A 567 19.40 14.52 -35.24
CA VAL A 567 18.45 13.80 -36.07
C VAL A 567 18.71 12.30 -36.01
N LEU A 568 17.65 11.49 -35.87
CA LEU A 568 17.68 10.04 -36.01
C LEU A 568 16.79 9.61 -37.18
N ARG A 569 17.19 8.53 -37.85
CA ARG A 569 16.42 7.91 -38.93
C ARG A 569 15.70 6.67 -38.41
N VAL A 570 14.42 6.59 -38.69
CA VAL A 570 13.59 5.37 -38.53
C VAL A 570 13.47 4.71 -39.90
N ALA A 571 13.92 3.47 -40.01
CA ALA A 571 14.08 2.80 -41.30
C ALA A 571 12.74 2.35 -41.94
N ALA A 572 11.72 2.06 -41.12
CA ALA A 572 10.42 1.54 -41.59
C ALA A 572 9.30 1.91 -40.66
N ALA A 573 8.05 1.81 -41.11
CA ALA A 573 6.89 1.77 -40.25
C ALA A 573 6.91 0.51 -39.37
N GLY A 574 6.32 0.57 -38.16
CA GLY A 574 6.23 -0.57 -37.26
C GLY A 574 6.80 -0.28 -35.87
N ARG A 575 7.02 -1.35 -35.10
CA ARG A 575 7.54 -1.24 -33.73
C ARG A 575 9.05 -1.05 -33.73
N HIS A 576 9.51 -0.09 -32.96
CA HIS A 576 10.92 0.25 -32.74
C HIS A 576 11.17 0.44 -31.24
N ALA A 577 12.44 0.44 -30.85
CA ALA A 577 12.91 0.90 -29.56
C ALA A 577 13.97 1.98 -29.73
N LEU A 578 13.81 3.10 -29.04
CA LEU A 578 14.87 4.08 -28.88
C LEU A 578 15.67 3.65 -27.65
N THR A 579 16.93 3.26 -27.84
CA THR A 579 17.86 2.94 -26.76
C THR A 579 18.60 4.21 -26.32
N VAL A 580 18.75 4.39 -25.01
CA VAL A 580 19.49 5.51 -24.40
C VAL A 580 20.59 4.94 -23.49
N ARG A 581 21.87 5.15 -23.84
CA ARG A 581 23.04 4.60 -23.13
C ARG A 581 24.08 5.67 -22.84
N ALA A 582 24.65 5.64 -21.65
CA ALA A 582 25.83 6.45 -21.35
C ALA A 582 27.07 5.80 -21.96
N ARG A 583 27.81 6.57 -22.77
CA ARG A 583 29.12 6.19 -23.33
C ARG A 583 30.25 6.55 -22.36
N THR A 584 30.09 7.67 -21.66
CA THR A 584 30.99 8.14 -20.62
C THR A 584 30.23 8.66 -19.43
N LYS A 585 30.85 8.64 -18.26
CA LYS A 585 30.30 9.18 -17.02
C LYS A 585 31.41 9.85 -16.19
N PRO A 586 31.80 11.09 -16.53
CA PRO A 586 32.86 11.79 -15.82
C PRO A 586 32.47 12.25 -14.41
N GLY A 587 31.19 12.54 -14.18
CA GLY A 587 30.66 13.02 -12.92
C GLY A 587 30.06 11.90 -12.05
N PRO A 588 29.45 12.22 -10.89
CA PRO A 588 28.83 11.26 -9.98
C PRO A 588 27.58 10.59 -10.58
N ALA A 589 26.87 11.26 -11.49
CA ALA A 589 25.72 10.72 -12.21
C ALA A 589 25.73 11.12 -13.68
N VAL A 590 24.91 10.48 -14.51
CA VAL A 590 24.73 10.83 -15.93
C VAL A 590 23.77 12.01 -16.06
N MET A 591 22.49 11.80 -15.81
CA MET A 591 21.43 12.82 -15.85
C MET A 591 20.11 12.24 -15.29
N ASP A 592 19.14 13.10 -15.06
CA ASP A 592 17.73 12.75 -15.03
C ASP A 592 17.12 12.98 -16.42
N LEU A 593 16.43 11.98 -16.97
CA LEU A 593 15.79 12.04 -18.29
C LEU A 593 14.27 11.93 -18.15
N ARG A 594 13.55 13.03 -18.41
CA ARG A 594 12.10 13.07 -18.27
C ARG A 594 11.35 12.57 -19.51
N GLN A 595 11.82 12.94 -20.69
CA GLN A 595 11.26 12.49 -21.97
C GLN A 595 12.24 12.66 -23.13
N VAL A 596 11.97 11.92 -24.21
CA VAL A 596 12.55 12.14 -25.53
C VAL A 596 11.42 12.41 -26.52
N VAL A 597 11.54 13.46 -27.33
CA VAL A 597 10.56 13.80 -28.36
C VAL A 597 11.18 13.62 -29.74
N LEU A 598 10.49 12.89 -30.62
CA LEU A 598 10.86 12.69 -32.00
C LEU A 598 9.89 13.46 -32.91
N ARG A 599 10.37 14.50 -33.58
CA ARG A 599 9.59 15.34 -34.50
C ARG A 599 9.98 15.03 -35.93
N PRO A 600 9.03 14.74 -36.85
CA PRO A 600 9.38 14.49 -38.24
C PRO A 600 10.10 15.72 -38.84
N VAL A 601 11.21 15.45 -39.54
CA VAL A 601 11.87 16.47 -40.38
C VAL A 601 11.04 16.58 -41.66
N ARG A 602 10.47 17.75 -41.90
CA ARG A 602 9.67 18.05 -43.09
C ARG A 602 10.57 18.39 -44.27
#